data_6907598f9a1a8ac929824370fa42c801
#
_entry.id   6907598f9a1a8ac929824370fa42c801
#
_cell.length_a   1.000
_cell.length_b   1.000
_cell.length_c   1.000
_cell.angle_alpha   90.00
_cell.angle_beta   90.00
_cell.angle_gamma   90.00
#
_symmetry.space_group_name_H-M   'P 1'
#
loop_
_entity.id
_entity.type
_entity.pdbx_description
1 polymer ?
#
loop_
_entity_poly.entity_id
_entity_poly.type
_entity_poly.pdbx_seq_one_letter_code
_entity_poly.pdbx_strand_id
1 'polypeptide(L)'
;MRKNLFVLFILGLIFSCSDDNKKLLPNSSGNINNISVVINNELWDGEVGDVIRENLERPIYGLPQIEPVFTLNHIPSKIFSGFATKSRTILKVAIGQKEAVKNLTNQYASPQHIVYITAKNKEKISELIIENLPSIYSSLYFSELKEKQRRILKNTNNTQSLKQNLGLSLKFPSAYRVAKLDSNFVWIRRDIKAGSVNLFVSKLKKTSKEIFILRDSISKTNIPGPTEDSYMRTDFSYKPNTQEVYFGKTKTMESRG
;
A
#
# COMPACT_ATOMS: atom_id res chain seq x y z
N MET A 1 34.31 -47.25 -36.69
CA MET A 1 33.56 -46.95 -35.46
C MET A 1 33.91 -45.58 -34.83
N ARG A 2 35.14 -45.07 -34.94
CA ARG A 2 35.53 -43.75 -34.34
C ARG A 2 34.93 -42.51 -35.02
N LYS A 3 34.66 -42.53 -36.32
CA LYS A 3 34.08 -41.38 -37.05
C LYS A 3 32.62 -41.13 -36.75
N ASN A 4 31.82 -42.18 -36.46
CA ASN A 4 30.40 -42.04 -36.14
C ASN A 4 30.15 -41.54 -34.70
N LEU A 5 31.12 -41.74 -33.80
CA LEU A 5 31.04 -41.24 -32.42
C LEU A 5 31.24 -39.71 -32.36
N PHE A 6 32.04 -39.15 -33.27
CA PHE A 6 32.32 -37.73 -33.36
C PHE A 6 31.14 -36.94 -33.95
N VAL A 7 30.39 -37.54 -34.88
CA VAL A 7 29.18 -36.95 -35.48
C VAL A 7 28.03 -36.94 -34.43
N LEU A 8 27.93 -37.97 -33.61
CA LEU A 8 26.92 -38.02 -32.53
C LEU A 8 27.18 -36.94 -31.44
N PHE A 9 28.45 -36.64 -31.15
CA PHE A 9 28.84 -35.60 -30.19
C PHE A 9 28.55 -34.18 -30.70
N ILE A 10 28.68 -33.93 -32.00
CA ILE A 10 28.36 -32.61 -32.60
C ILE A 10 26.85 -32.39 -32.67
N LEU A 11 26.02 -33.44 -32.86
CA LEU A 11 24.56 -33.32 -32.87
C LEU A 11 23.97 -33.00 -31.50
N GLY A 12 24.67 -33.35 -30.40
CA GLY A 12 24.25 -33.05 -29.02
C GLY A 12 24.41 -31.58 -28.57
N LEU A 13 25.18 -30.78 -29.35
CA LEU A 13 25.46 -29.37 -29.00
C LEU A 13 24.42 -28.36 -29.53
N ILE A 14 23.46 -28.80 -30.34
CA ILE A 14 22.46 -27.91 -30.96
C ILE A 14 21.17 -27.79 -30.16
N PHE A 15 21.00 -28.54 -29.05
CA PHE A 15 19.79 -28.48 -28.20
C PHE A 15 19.92 -27.60 -26.95
N SER A 16 21.00 -26.80 -26.82
CA SER A 16 21.22 -25.94 -25.66
C SER A 16 20.97 -24.46 -25.99
N CYS A 17 19.76 -24.13 -26.46
CA CYS A 17 19.24 -22.77 -26.44
C CYS A 17 17.73 -22.83 -26.27
N SER A 18 17.26 -23.07 -25.04
CA SER A 18 15.99 -22.53 -24.62
C SER A 18 16.26 -21.10 -24.13
N ASP A 19 16.26 -20.17 -25.07
CA ASP A 19 16.16 -18.75 -24.74
C ASP A 19 14.83 -18.51 -24.08
N ASP A 20 14.80 -18.68 -22.75
CA ASP A 20 13.84 -18.03 -21.87
C ASP A 20 14.16 -16.53 -21.98
N ASN A 21 13.74 -15.89 -23.08
CA ASN A 21 13.78 -14.45 -23.29
C ASN A 21 12.85 -13.78 -22.27
N LYS A 22 13.19 -13.87 -20.98
CA LYS A 22 12.58 -13.05 -19.92
C LYS A 22 12.96 -11.61 -20.24
N LYS A 23 12.08 -10.95 -20.98
CA LYS A 23 12.20 -9.52 -21.26
C LYS A 23 12.43 -8.80 -19.94
N LEU A 24 13.63 -8.23 -19.76
CA LEU A 24 13.95 -7.45 -18.58
C LEU A 24 13.04 -6.22 -18.56
N LEU A 25 12.07 -6.23 -17.65
CA LEU A 25 11.16 -5.11 -17.48
C LEU A 25 11.86 -3.97 -16.74
N PRO A 26 11.65 -2.72 -17.14
CA PRO A 26 12.16 -1.57 -16.41
C PRO A 26 11.52 -1.48 -15.03
N ASN A 27 12.18 -0.76 -14.11
CA ASN A 27 11.60 -0.46 -12.81
C ASN A 27 10.33 0.38 -12.95
N SER A 28 9.31 0.02 -12.19
CA SER A 28 8.09 0.84 -12.08
C SER A 28 8.33 2.11 -11.27
N SER A 29 7.50 3.11 -11.50
CA SER A 29 7.54 4.42 -10.83
C SER A 29 6.18 4.78 -10.23
N GLY A 30 6.17 5.77 -9.35
CA GLY A 30 4.97 6.34 -8.73
C GLY A 30 5.05 6.41 -7.21
N ASN A 31 4.33 7.38 -6.64
CA ASN A 31 4.14 7.53 -5.20
C ASN A 31 3.23 6.42 -4.66
N ILE A 32 3.30 6.15 -3.36
CA ILE A 32 2.37 5.25 -2.69
C ILE A 32 0.95 5.82 -2.78
N ASN A 33 -0.03 4.97 -2.99
CA ASN A 33 -1.45 5.30 -3.14
C ASN A 33 -1.78 6.18 -4.36
N ASN A 34 -0.85 6.35 -5.31
CA ASN A 34 -1.12 7.00 -6.59
C ASN A 34 -1.48 5.96 -7.65
N ILE A 35 -2.68 6.07 -8.21
CA ILE A 35 -3.19 5.17 -9.24
C ILE A 35 -3.29 5.93 -10.56
N SER A 36 -2.65 5.41 -11.59
CA SER A 36 -2.83 5.90 -12.95
C SER A 36 -4.09 5.30 -13.56
N VAL A 37 -5.10 6.12 -13.82
CA VAL A 37 -6.35 5.69 -14.45
C VAL A 37 -6.22 5.88 -15.96
N VAL A 38 -6.03 4.78 -16.67
CA VAL A 38 -5.88 4.76 -18.13
C VAL A 38 -7.24 4.54 -18.76
N ILE A 39 -7.84 5.60 -19.25
CA ILE A 39 -9.22 5.63 -19.78
C ILE A 39 -9.32 6.74 -20.84
N ASN A 40 -10.22 6.65 -21.80
CA ASN A 40 -10.43 7.75 -22.73
C ASN A 40 -11.14 8.92 -22.04
N ASN A 41 -10.98 10.14 -22.59
CA ASN A 41 -11.53 11.36 -22.00
C ASN A 41 -13.05 11.29 -21.84
N GLU A 42 -13.76 10.81 -22.84
CA GLU A 42 -15.22 10.72 -22.83
C GLU A 42 -15.77 9.88 -21.67
N LEU A 43 -15.14 8.75 -21.38
CA LEU A 43 -15.52 7.92 -20.24
C LEU A 43 -15.08 8.54 -18.91
N TRP A 44 -13.92 9.25 -18.89
CA TRP A 44 -13.40 9.90 -17.69
C TRP A 44 -14.24 11.11 -17.27
N ASP A 45 -14.67 11.92 -18.24
CA ASP A 45 -15.47 13.13 -18.01
C ASP A 45 -16.98 12.82 -17.83
N GLY A 46 -17.36 11.55 -17.97
CA GLY A 46 -18.73 11.06 -17.82
C GLY A 46 -18.92 10.18 -16.58
N GLU A 47 -20.07 9.50 -16.52
CA GLU A 47 -20.53 8.65 -15.42
C GLU A 47 -19.49 7.61 -14.96
N VAL A 48 -18.76 6.99 -15.89
CA VAL A 48 -17.73 5.99 -15.53
C VAL A 48 -16.63 6.63 -14.68
N GLY A 49 -16.18 7.83 -15.05
CA GLY A 49 -15.18 8.59 -14.27
C GLY A 49 -15.71 9.00 -12.90
N ASP A 50 -17.00 9.39 -12.81
CA ASP A 50 -17.64 9.71 -11.53
C ASP A 50 -17.66 8.49 -10.61
N VAL A 51 -18.11 7.34 -11.10
CA VAL A 51 -18.10 6.07 -10.34
C VAL A 51 -16.70 5.71 -9.86
N ILE A 52 -15.68 5.90 -10.69
CA ILE A 52 -14.28 5.64 -10.28
C ILE A 52 -13.84 6.60 -9.16
N ARG A 53 -14.08 7.91 -9.30
CA ARG A 53 -13.68 8.90 -8.31
C ARG A 53 -14.39 8.70 -6.98
N GLU A 54 -15.71 8.60 -6.97
CA GLU A 54 -16.52 8.41 -5.76
C GLU A 54 -16.09 7.19 -4.94
N ASN A 55 -15.67 6.13 -5.59
CA ASN A 55 -15.33 4.88 -4.93
C ASN A 55 -13.86 4.73 -4.56
N LEU A 56 -12.93 5.32 -5.32
CA LEU A 56 -11.50 5.16 -5.10
C LEU A 56 -10.84 6.37 -4.43
N GLU A 57 -11.36 7.61 -4.62
CA GLU A 57 -10.90 8.82 -3.91
C GLU A 57 -11.69 9.07 -2.61
N ARG A 58 -12.46 8.09 -2.15
CA ARG A 58 -13.19 8.24 -0.89
C ARG A 58 -12.27 8.61 0.27
N PRO A 59 -12.75 9.43 1.22
CA PRO A 59 -11.97 9.82 2.39
C PRO A 59 -11.52 8.62 3.23
N ILE A 60 -10.33 8.72 3.79
CA ILE A 60 -9.88 7.79 4.84
C ILE A 60 -10.70 8.10 6.08
N TYR A 61 -11.47 7.10 6.49
CA TYR A 61 -12.32 7.24 7.67
C TYR A 61 -11.50 7.43 8.95
N GLY A 62 -11.91 8.37 9.80
CA GLY A 62 -11.31 8.62 11.11
C GLY A 62 -10.13 9.58 11.08
N LEU A 63 -9.83 10.26 9.97
CA LEU A 63 -8.87 11.37 9.97
C LEU A 63 -9.59 12.71 10.20
N PRO A 64 -9.00 13.64 10.98
CA PRO A 64 -9.57 14.97 11.20
C PRO A 64 -9.56 15.83 9.94
N GLN A 65 -8.66 15.55 9.00
CA GLN A 65 -8.60 16.18 7.68
C GLN A 65 -9.05 15.18 6.61
N ILE A 66 -9.73 15.69 5.59
CA ILE A 66 -10.18 14.86 4.46
C ILE A 66 -8.96 14.51 3.60
N GLU A 67 -8.53 13.26 3.69
CA GLU A 67 -7.47 12.70 2.85
C GLU A 67 -8.05 11.52 2.05
N PRO A 68 -7.84 11.48 0.72
CA PRO A 68 -8.32 10.36 -0.08
C PRO A 68 -7.49 9.10 0.15
N VAL A 69 -8.14 7.93 0.05
CA VAL A 69 -7.44 6.64 0.12
C VAL A 69 -6.45 6.50 -1.03
N PHE A 70 -6.87 6.87 -2.23
CA PHE A 70 -6.02 6.91 -3.41
C PHE A 70 -6.07 8.29 -4.07
N THR A 71 -4.96 8.71 -4.64
CA THR A 71 -4.89 9.83 -5.56
C THR A 71 -4.96 9.29 -6.97
N LEU A 72 -5.93 9.73 -7.76
CA LEU A 72 -6.12 9.29 -9.14
C LEU A 72 -5.46 10.25 -10.12
N ASN A 73 -4.69 9.68 -11.06
CA ASN A 73 -4.04 10.44 -12.13
C ASN A 73 -4.60 9.94 -13.46
N HIS A 74 -5.44 10.75 -14.11
CA HIS A 74 -6.01 10.42 -15.41
C HIS A 74 -4.93 10.43 -16.50
N ILE A 75 -4.91 9.37 -17.30
CA ILE A 75 -4.07 9.22 -18.48
C ILE A 75 -4.97 8.81 -19.65
N PRO A 76 -5.19 9.69 -20.63
CA PRO A 76 -5.92 9.33 -21.82
C PRO A 76 -5.33 8.10 -22.52
N SER A 77 -6.18 7.13 -22.88
CA SER A 77 -5.71 5.86 -23.47
C SER A 77 -4.81 6.03 -24.69
N LYS A 78 -5.04 7.10 -25.48
CA LYS A 78 -4.25 7.41 -26.70
C LYS A 78 -2.80 7.75 -26.41
N ILE A 79 -2.50 8.33 -25.23
CA ILE A 79 -1.13 8.74 -24.83
C ILE A 79 -0.49 7.76 -23.85
N PHE A 80 -1.13 6.65 -23.54
CA PHE A 80 -0.58 5.63 -22.66
C PHE A 80 0.54 4.85 -23.35
N SER A 81 1.72 5.45 -23.38
CA SER A 81 2.93 4.90 -23.99
C SER A 81 4.20 5.38 -23.26
N GLY A 82 5.35 4.84 -23.59
CA GLY A 82 6.65 5.29 -23.09
C GLY A 82 6.72 5.32 -21.56
N PHE A 83 6.98 6.49 -20.98
CA PHE A 83 7.11 6.66 -19.54
C PHE A 83 5.82 6.36 -18.76
N ALA A 84 4.64 6.68 -19.33
CA ALA A 84 3.36 6.45 -18.69
C ALA A 84 3.11 4.96 -18.39
N THR A 85 3.63 4.05 -19.21
CA THR A 85 3.50 2.61 -18.99
C THR A 85 4.29 2.10 -17.79
N LYS A 86 5.24 2.89 -17.26
CA LYS A 86 6.01 2.53 -16.05
C LYS A 86 5.28 2.79 -14.75
N SER A 87 4.09 3.36 -14.77
CA SER A 87 3.25 3.54 -13.57
C SER A 87 3.10 2.21 -12.85
N ARG A 88 3.33 2.21 -11.53
CA ARG A 88 3.32 0.98 -10.74
C ARG A 88 1.93 0.39 -10.60
N THR A 89 0.95 1.23 -10.28
CA THR A 89 -0.45 0.81 -10.08
C THR A 89 -1.33 1.50 -11.09
N ILE A 90 -2.04 0.70 -11.88
CA ILE A 90 -2.84 1.17 -13.01
C ILE A 90 -4.24 0.59 -12.89
N LEU A 91 -5.24 1.46 -13.05
CA LEU A 91 -6.62 1.08 -13.38
C LEU A 91 -6.81 1.37 -14.87
N LYS A 92 -6.92 0.34 -15.70
CA LYS A 92 -7.12 0.49 -17.14
C LYS A 92 -8.55 0.12 -17.51
N VAL A 93 -9.26 1.05 -18.12
CA VAL A 93 -10.66 0.90 -18.49
C VAL A 93 -10.82 1.14 -19.99
N ALA A 94 -11.53 0.23 -20.68
CA ALA A 94 -11.71 0.33 -22.11
C ALA A 94 -13.06 -0.28 -22.56
N ILE A 95 -13.67 0.28 -23.59
CA ILE A 95 -14.75 -0.36 -24.32
C ILE A 95 -14.19 -1.51 -25.16
N GLY A 96 -14.78 -2.68 -25.08
CA GLY A 96 -14.37 -3.88 -25.82
C GLY A 96 -15.45 -4.93 -25.86
N GLN A 97 -15.29 -5.93 -26.73
CA GLN A 97 -16.32 -6.95 -26.98
C GLN A 97 -16.56 -7.90 -25.81
N LYS A 98 -15.58 -8.10 -24.94
CA LYS A 98 -15.66 -9.03 -23.81
C LYS A 98 -15.80 -8.27 -22.49
N GLU A 99 -16.74 -8.70 -21.67
CA GLU A 99 -16.87 -8.23 -20.30
C GLU A 99 -15.85 -8.92 -19.41
N ALA A 100 -15.00 -8.14 -18.74
CA ALA A 100 -13.98 -8.69 -17.84
C ALA A 100 -13.47 -7.67 -16.84
N VAL A 101 -13.20 -8.15 -15.63
CA VAL A 101 -12.35 -7.51 -14.64
C VAL A 101 -11.15 -8.43 -14.37
N LYS A 102 -9.94 -7.97 -14.66
CA LYS A 102 -8.72 -8.78 -14.59
C LYS A 102 -7.63 -8.09 -13.80
N ASN A 103 -6.93 -8.86 -12.96
CA ASN A 103 -5.70 -8.43 -12.33
C ASN A 103 -4.49 -8.92 -13.14
N LEU A 104 -3.66 -8.00 -13.61
CA LEU A 104 -2.46 -8.28 -14.37
C LEU A 104 -1.24 -7.76 -13.60
N THR A 105 -0.12 -8.45 -13.73
CA THR A 105 1.12 -8.06 -13.07
C THR A 105 2.25 -7.93 -14.08
N ASN A 106 3.13 -6.95 -13.87
CA ASN A 106 4.39 -6.81 -14.60
C ASN A 106 4.24 -6.84 -16.12
N GLN A 107 3.27 -6.10 -16.68
CA GLN A 107 3.06 -6.04 -18.12
C GLN A 107 4.07 -5.13 -18.84
N TYR A 108 4.41 -3.99 -18.22
CA TYR A 108 5.27 -2.96 -18.81
C TYR A 108 6.47 -2.60 -17.93
N ALA A 109 6.36 -2.84 -16.62
CA ALA A 109 7.40 -2.52 -15.64
C ALA A 109 7.31 -3.50 -14.46
N SER A 110 8.30 -3.52 -13.57
CA SER A 110 8.29 -4.38 -12.37
C SER A 110 8.79 -3.61 -11.14
N PRO A 111 8.12 -3.76 -9.97
CA PRO A 111 6.83 -4.41 -9.76
C PRO A 111 5.69 -3.55 -10.31
N GLN A 112 4.71 -4.16 -10.97
CA GLN A 112 3.54 -3.46 -11.50
C GLN A 112 2.26 -4.25 -11.25
N HIS A 113 1.19 -3.55 -10.91
CA HIS A 113 -0.15 -4.09 -10.75
C HIS A 113 -1.14 -3.32 -11.60
N ILE A 114 -1.94 -4.02 -12.41
CA ILE A 114 -2.94 -3.44 -13.30
C ILE A 114 -4.28 -4.11 -13.03
N VAL A 115 -5.28 -3.32 -12.70
CA VAL A 115 -6.68 -3.74 -12.80
C VAL A 115 -7.17 -3.34 -14.18
N TYR A 116 -7.57 -4.30 -14.98
CA TYR A 116 -8.09 -4.07 -16.33
C TYR A 116 -9.58 -4.39 -16.37
N ILE A 117 -10.37 -3.40 -16.77
CA ILE A 117 -11.85 -3.48 -16.89
C ILE A 117 -12.24 -3.23 -18.34
N THR A 118 -13.05 -4.10 -18.90
CA THR A 118 -13.57 -3.95 -20.26
C THR A 118 -15.01 -4.43 -20.34
N ALA A 119 -15.85 -3.71 -21.10
CA ALA A 119 -17.20 -4.10 -21.45
C ALA A 119 -17.66 -3.43 -22.76
N LYS A 120 -18.82 -3.79 -23.26
CA LYS A 120 -19.34 -3.36 -24.58
C LYS A 120 -19.73 -1.88 -24.62
N ASN A 121 -20.17 -1.32 -23.51
CA ASN A 121 -20.60 0.07 -23.39
C ASN A 121 -20.26 0.64 -22.01
N LYS A 122 -20.48 1.94 -21.83
CA LYS A 122 -20.17 2.68 -20.60
C LYS A 122 -21.03 2.23 -19.42
N GLU A 123 -22.30 1.95 -19.64
CA GLU A 123 -23.25 1.51 -18.62
C GLU A 123 -22.76 0.19 -18.00
N LYS A 124 -22.37 -0.76 -18.86
CA LYS A 124 -21.85 -2.05 -18.38
C LYS A 124 -20.49 -1.94 -17.71
N ILE A 125 -19.65 -0.97 -18.07
CA ILE A 125 -18.40 -0.68 -17.35
C ILE A 125 -18.72 -0.19 -15.93
N SER A 126 -19.66 0.77 -15.78
CA SER A 126 -20.10 1.27 -14.47
C SER A 126 -20.63 0.15 -13.58
N GLU A 127 -21.51 -0.71 -14.12
CA GLU A 127 -22.02 -1.89 -13.41
C GLU A 127 -20.89 -2.81 -12.94
N LEU A 128 -19.96 -3.18 -13.84
CA LEU A 128 -18.83 -4.05 -13.49
C LEU A 128 -17.92 -3.44 -12.41
N ILE A 129 -17.71 -2.12 -12.42
CA ILE A 129 -16.94 -1.44 -11.37
C ILE A 129 -17.67 -1.60 -10.03
N ILE A 130 -18.97 -1.31 -9.97
CA ILE A 130 -19.77 -1.37 -8.74
C ILE A 130 -19.86 -2.80 -8.21
N GLU A 131 -20.19 -3.76 -9.06
CA GLU A 131 -20.29 -5.18 -8.69
C GLU A 131 -18.97 -5.76 -8.15
N ASN A 132 -17.85 -5.33 -8.71
CA ASN A 132 -16.52 -5.83 -8.34
C ASN A 132 -15.74 -4.88 -7.41
N LEU A 133 -16.36 -3.81 -6.92
CA LEU A 133 -15.69 -2.77 -6.14
C LEU A 133 -14.86 -3.31 -4.96
N PRO A 134 -15.36 -4.25 -4.11
CA PRO A 134 -14.57 -4.78 -3.00
C PRO A 134 -13.28 -5.47 -3.48
N SER A 135 -13.35 -6.20 -4.59
CA SER A 135 -12.21 -6.90 -5.18
C SER A 135 -11.21 -5.92 -5.81
N ILE A 136 -11.69 -4.94 -6.58
CA ILE A 136 -10.88 -3.89 -7.20
C ILE A 136 -10.14 -3.11 -6.11
N TYR A 137 -10.88 -2.61 -5.12
CA TYR A 137 -10.32 -1.86 -4.00
C TYR A 137 -9.24 -2.67 -3.25
N SER A 138 -9.56 -3.90 -2.85
CA SER A 138 -8.63 -4.76 -2.13
C SER A 138 -7.37 -5.03 -2.93
N SER A 139 -7.50 -5.31 -4.22
CA SER A 139 -6.40 -5.58 -5.14
C SER A 139 -5.44 -4.39 -5.24
N LEU A 140 -5.97 -3.17 -5.44
CA LEU A 140 -5.21 -1.93 -5.48
C LEU A 140 -4.54 -1.65 -4.12
N TYR A 141 -5.30 -1.72 -3.03
CA TYR A 141 -4.83 -1.46 -1.67
C TYR A 141 -3.70 -2.38 -1.25
N PHE A 142 -3.85 -3.69 -1.46
CA PHE A 142 -2.80 -4.66 -1.09
C PHE A 142 -1.55 -4.52 -1.95
N SER A 143 -1.69 -4.14 -3.22
CA SER A 143 -0.55 -3.83 -4.08
C SER A 143 0.25 -2.65 -3.52
N GLU A 144 -0.41 -1.56 -3.12
CA GLU A 144 0.23 -0.37 -2.54
C GLU A 144 0.83 -0.65 -1.15
N LEU A 145 0.13 -1.42 -0.31
CA LEU A 145 0.63 -1.85 0.99
C LEU A 145 1.91 -2.68 0.85
N LYS A 146 1.92 -3.64 -0.07
CA LYS A 146 3.09 -4.48 -0.36
C LYS A 146 4.29 -3.64 -0.83
N GLU A 147 4.05 -2.67 -1.69
CA GLU A 147 5.09 -1.75 -2.14
C GLU A 147 5.61 -0.87 -1.00
N LYS A 148 4.74 -0.36 -0.13
CA LYS A 148 5.15 0.40 1.06
C LYS A 148 6.04 -0.45 1.97
N GLN A 149 5.66 -1.70 2.22
CA GLN A 149 6.46 -2.65 3.00
C GLN A 149 7.82 -2.92 2.33
N ARG A 150 7.84 -3.13 1.01
CA ARG A 150 9.08 -3.32 0.24
C ARG A 150 10.01 -2.11 0.35
N ARG A 151 9.49 -0.88 0.31
CA ARG A 151 10.28 0.35 0.47
C ARG A 151 10.85 0.47 1.89
N ILE A 152 10.05 0.13 2.91
CA ILE A 152 10.51 0.09 4.29
C ILE A 152 11.70 -0.88 4.44
N LEU A 153 11.59 -2.08 3.85
CA LEU A 153 12.62 -3.12 3.95
C LEU A 153 13.95 -2.77 3.28
N LYS A 154 14.00 -1.78 2.38
CA LYS A 154 15.25 -1.34 1.74
C LYS A 154 16.22 -0.66 2.70
N ASN A 155 15.69 0.01 3.71
CA ASN A 155 16.51 0.72 4.71
C ASN A 155 15.77 0.75 6.05
N THR A 156 15.92 -0.31 6.84
CA THR A 156 15.29 -0.47 8.15
C THR A 156 16.22 -0.14 9.29
N ASN A 157 15.64 0.29 10.40
CA ASN A 157 16.34 0.44 11.65
C ASN A 157 16.72 -0.93 12.26
N ASN A 158 17.77 -0.96 13.08
CA ASN A 158 18.05 -2.12 13.91
C ASN A 158 17.02 -2.19 15.05
N THR A 159 16.27 -3.28 15.12
CA THR A 159 15.18 -3.46 16.09
C THR A 159 15.42 -4.61 17.07
N GLN A 160 16.67 -5.07 17.21
CA GLN A 160 17.02 -6.17 18.12
C GLN A 160 16.68 -5.84 19.57
N SER A 161 16.90 -4.60 20.01
CA SER A 161 16.56 -4.13 21.35
C SER A 161 15.06 -4.19 21.64
N LEU A 162 14.19 -3.93 20.64
CA LEU A 162 12.73 -4.07 20.77
C LEU A 162 12.33 -5.52 21.03
N LYS A 163 12.98 -6.47 20.33
CA LYS A 163 12.73 -7.89 20.51
C LYS A 163 13.18 -8.35 21.89
N GLN A 164 14.34 -7.90 22.37
CA GLN A 164 14.88 -8.26 23.69
C GLN A 164 14.03 -7.71 24.84
N ASN A 165 13.63 -6.42 24.77
CA ASN A 165 12.93 -5.76 25.88
C ASN A 165 11.41 -6.02 25.84
N LEU A 166 10.80 -5.98 24.66
CA LEU A 166 9.35 -6.03 24.52
C LEU A 166 8.83 -7.35 23.90
N GLY A 167 9.73 -8.22 23.38
CA GLY A 167 9.32 -9.37 22.57
C GLY A 167 8.68 -8.95 21.25
N LEU A 168 8.86 -7.70 20.81
CA LEU A 168 8.21 -7.10 19.65
C LEU A 168 9.13 -7.14 18.44
N SER A 169 8.68 -7.72 17.34
CA SER A 169 9.37 -7.62 16.04
C SER A 169 8.65 -6.59 15.19
N LEU A 170 9.25 -5.41 15.04
CA LEU A 170 8.72 -4.31 14.26
C LEU A 170 9.80 -3.81 13.28
N LYS A 171 9.43 -3.63 12.01
CA LYS A 171 10.30 -3.05 10.98
C LYS A 171 9.81 -1.65 10.63
N PHE A 172 10.68 -0.66 10.73
CA PHE A 172 10.38 0.72 10.38
C PHE A 172 11.58 1.38 9.70
N PRO A 173 11.35 2.43 8.88
CA PRO A 173 12.41 3.10 8.13
C PRO A 173 13.48 3.69 9.05
N SER A 174 14.73 3.73 8.58
CA SER A 174 15.86 4.34 9.30
C SER A 174 15.68 5.83 9.60
N ALA A 175 14.78 6.52 8.88
CA ALA A 175 14.40 7.91 9.17
C ALA A 175 13.67 8.10 10.51
N TYR A 176 13.22 7.01 11.13
CA TYR A 176 12.67 7.02 12.48
C TYR A 176 13.74 6.64 13.49
N ARG A 177 13.67 7.19 14.69
CA ARG A 177 14.55 6.83 15.81
C ARG A 177 13.72 6.31 16.98
N VAL A 178 14.33 5.43 17.78
CA VAL A 178 13.78 5.04 19.08
C VAL A 178 14.08 6.18 20.04
N ALA A 179 13.05 6.90 20.47
CA ALA A 179 13.15 8.04 21.37
C ALA A 179 13.15 7.62 22.84
N LYS A 180 12.39 6.56 23.17
CA LYS A 180 12.37 5.93 24.51
C LYS A 180 12.14 4.44 24.37
N LEU A 181 12.79 3.64 25.20
CA LEU A 181 12.60 2.19 25.26
C LEU A 181 12.74 1.73 26.72
N ASP A 182 11.67 1.12 27.22
CA ASP A 182 11.62 0.48 28.54
C ASP A 182 11.17 -0.97 28.42
N SER A 183 11.07 -1.69 29.51
CA SER A 183 10.62 -3.10 29.54
C SER A 183 9.17 -3.32 29.09
N ASN A 184 8.36 -2.29 29.15
CA ASN A 184 6.93 -2.32 28.81
C ASN A 184 6.48 -1.24 27.82
N PHE A 185 7.41 -0.39 27.33
CA PHE A 185 7.07 0.74 26.48
C PHE A 185 8.17 1.02 25.45
N VAL A 186 7.78 1.39 24.23
CA VAL A 186 8.66 1.99 23.23
C VAL A 186 7.98 3.18 22.57
N TRP A 187 8.73 4.26 22.39
CA TRP A 187 8.38 5.40 21.58
C TRP A 187 9.35 5.55 20.42
N ILE A 188 8.82 5.51 19.21
CA ILE A 188 9.52 5.67 17.95
C ILE A 188 9.06 6.97 17.32
N ARG A 189 9.97 7.84 16.90
CA ARG A 189 9.68 9.19 16.41
C ARG A 189 10.41 9.49 15.13
N ARG A 190 9.77 10.26 14.27
CA ARG A 190 10.36 10.93 13.12
C ARG A 190 9.93 12.38 13.11
N ASP A 191 10.89 13.31 13.02
CA ASP A 191 10.61 14.72 12.86
C ASP A 191 10.38 15.04 11.37
N ILE A 192 9.37 15.87 11.08
CA ILE A 192 8.98 16.34 9.75
C ILE A 192 8.87 17.86 9.79
N LYS A 193 8.80 18.53 8.63
CA LYS A 193 8.77 20.00 8.55
C LYS A 193 7.65 20.63 9.40
N ALA A 194 6.48 20.00 9.46
CA ALA A 194 5.30 20.52 10.15
C ALA A 194 5.01 19.84 11.49
N GLY A 195 5.98 19.15 12.10
CA GLY A 195 5.76 18.47 13.37
C GLY A 195 6.51 17.16 13.50
N SER A 196 5.85 16.14 14.06
CA SER A 196 6.46 14.81 14.21
C SER A 196 5.45 13.70 14.02
N VAL A 197 5.92 12.58 13.46
CA VAL A 197 5.19 11.31 13.42
C VAL A 197 5.65 10.47 14.59
N ASN A 198 4.72 10.05 15.43
CA ASN A 198 5.00 9.29 16.64
C ASN A 198 4.27 7.95 16.58
N LEU A 199 5.01 6.89 16.88
CA LEU A 199 4.50 5.55 17.07
C LEU A 199 4.93 5.07 18.44
N PHE A 200 4.00 4.63 19.27
CA PHE A 200 4.37 3.99 20.52
C PHE A 200 3.62 2.68 20.73
N VAL A 201 4.25 1.78 21.44
CA VAL A 201 3.68 0.50 21.85
C VAL A 201 3.89 0.36 23.35
N SER A 202 2.83 0.03 24.07
CA SER A 202 2.86 -0.21 25.51
C SER A 202 2.27 -1.57 25.85
N LYS A 203 2.95 -2.33 26.68
CA LYS A 203 2.38 -3.51 27.34
C LYS A 203 1.53 -3.07 28.51
N LEU A 204 0.31 -3.53 28.55
CA LEU A 204 -0.64 -3.15 29.59
C LEU A 204 -1.16 -4.39 30.30
N LYS A 205 -1.46 -4.23 31.59
CA LYS A 205 -2.33 -5.19 32.28
C LYS A 205 -3.76 -4.99 31.75
N LYS A 206 -4.57 -6.06 31.79
CA LYS A 206 -5.99 -5.99 31.44
C LYS A 206 -6.65 -4.83 32.20
N THR A 207 -7.35 -3.97 31.49
CA THR A 207 -8.00 -2.78 32.04
C THR A 207 -9.38 -2.58 31.40
N SER A 208 -10.31 -2.01 32.14
CA SER A 208 -11.62 -1.57 31.65
C SER A 208 -11.66 -0.09 31.28
N LYS A 209 -10.51 0.62 31.37
CA LYS A 209 -10.45 2.05 31.03
C LYS A 209 -10.72 2.25 29.53
N GLU A 210 -11.42 3.33 29.22
CA GLU A 210 -11.60 3.76 27.84
C GLU A 210 -10.27 4.05 27.16
N ILE A 211 -10.20 3.75 25.87
CA ILE A 211 -8.96 3.83 25.06
C ILE A 211 -8.34 5.24 25.07
N PHE A 212 -9.15 6.30 25.13
CA PHE A 212 -8.66 7.69 25.18
C PHE A 212 -7.98 8.03 26.47
N ILE A 213 -8.62 7.70 27.60
CA ILE A 213 -8.06 7.93 28.92
C ILE A 213 -6.77 7.14 29.08
N LEU A 214 -6.78 5.91 28.55
CA LEU A 214 -5.60 5.07 28.55
C LEU A 214 -4.46 5.65 27.70
N ARG A 215 -4.76 6.10 26.49
CA ARG A 215 -3.80 6.75 25.58
C ARG A 215 -3.21 8.01 26.24
N ASP A 216 -4.03 8.88 26.78
CA ASP A 216 -3.58 10.10 27.43
C ASP A 216 -2.69 9.82 28.65
N SER A 217 -3.09 8.87 29.50
CA SER A 217 -2.28 8.44 30.65
C SER A 217 -0.91 7.89 30.25
N ILE A 218 -0.85 7.09 29.18
CA ILE A 218 0.43 6.55 28.66
C ILE A 218 1.29 7.67 28.10
N SER A 219 0.70 8.59 27.35
CA SER A 219 1.40 9.74 26.76
C SER A 219 1.96 10.66 27.83
N LYS A 220 1.17 10.99 28.85
CA LYS A 220 1.57 11.79 30.01
C LYS A 220 2.82 11.22 30.71
N THR A 221 2.85 9.91 30.90
CA THR A 221 3.94 9.24 31.60
C THR A 221 5.21 9.11 30.75
N ASN A 222 5.08 9.00 29.43
CA ASN A 222 6.14 8.52 28.59
C ASN A 222 6.62 9.48 27.50
N ILE A 223 5.81 10.46 27.11
CA ILE A 223 6.10 11.32 25.97
C ILE A 223 6.10 12.79 26.41
N PRO A 224 7.26 13.31 26.88
CA PRO A 224 7.36 14.71 27.30
C PRO A 224 7.13 15.66 26.12
N GLY A 225 6.56 16.79 26.38
CA GLY A 225 6.44 17.91 25.45
C GLY A 225 7.72 18.75 25.39
N PRO A 226 7.72 19.85 24.64
CA PRO A 226 8.88 20.71 24.44
C PRO A 226 9.17 21.63 25.64
N THR A 227 8.22 21.84 26.53
CA THR A 227 8.36 22.69 27.74
C THR A 227 8.26 21.84 29.00
N GLU A 228 8.78 22.37 30.10
CA GLU A 228 8.68 21.73 31.41
C GLU A 228 7.23 21.42 31.76
N ASP A 229 6.99 20.28 32.38
CA ASP A 229 5.66 19.74 32.74
C ASP A 229 4.66 19.53 31.58
N SER A 230 5.08 19.76 30.34
CA SER A 230 4.27 19.46 29.17
C SER A 230 4.42 18.01 28.68
N TYR A 231 3.38 17.47 28.03
CA TYR A 231 3.39 16.13 27.45
C TYR A 231 2.54 16.06 26.19
N MET A 232 2.70 15.00 25.40
CA MET A 232 1.84 14.73 24.24
C MET A 232 0.42 14.39 24.73
N ARG A 233 -0.47 15.36 24.64
CA ARG A 233 -1.85 15.26 25.12
C ARG A 233 -2.79 14.70 24.04
N THR A 234 -3.76 13.90 24.46
CA THR A 234 -4.88 13.50 23.58
C THR A 234 -5.81 14.69 23.38
N ASP A 235 -6.20 14.95 22.15
CA ASP A 235 -7.25 15.91 21.83
C ASP A 235 -8.61 15.26 22.06
N PHE A 236 -9.28 15.66 23.16
CA PHE A 236 -10.60 15.14 23.53
C PHE A 236 -11.76 15.82 22.78
N SER A 237 -11.49 16.88 22.00
CA SER A 237 -12.51 17.52 21.17
C SER A 237 -12.90 16.64 19.98
N TYR A 238 -12.01 15.72 19.59
CA TYR A 238 -12.24 14.77 18.52
C TYR A 238 -12.62 13.38 19.06
N LYS A 239 -13.81 12.91 18.69
CA LYS A 239 -14.28 11.57 19.09
C LYS A 239 -13.88 10.53 18.01
N PRO A 240 -12.93 9.62 18.30
CA PRO A 240 -12.56 8.62 17.32
C PRO A 240 -13.64 7.56 17.13
N ASN A 241 -13.59 6.95 15.99
CA ASN A 241 -14.35 5.76 15.71
C ASN A 241 -13.58 4.52 16.16
N THR A 242 -14.28 3.66 16.88
CA THR A 242 -13.73 2.40 17.40
C THR A 242 -14.49 1.23 16.81
N GLN A 243 -13.75 0.26 16.28
CA GLN A 243 -14.30 -0.96 15.69
C GLN A 243 -13.47 -2.18 16.05
N GLU A 244 -14.12 -3.35 16.04
CA GLU A 244 -13.43 -4.62 16.16
C GLU A 244 -12.81 -5.01 14.80
N VAL A 245 -11.53 -5.35 14.83
CA VAL A 245 -10.78 -5.82 13.65
C VAL A 245 -9.95 -7.05 14.00
N TYR A 246 -9.48 -7.75 12.99
CA TYR A 246 -8.52 -8.83 13.18
C TYR A 246 -7.11 -8.36 12.84
N PHE A 247 -6.19 -8.46 13.81
CA PHE A 247 -4.76 -8.31 13.58
C PHE A 247 -4.13 -9.70 13.54
N GLY A 248 -3.89 -10.22 12.34
CA GLY A 248 -3.57 -11.62 12.12
C GLY A 248 -4.75 -12.52 12.51
N LYS A 249 -4.56 -13.38 13.52
CA LYS A 249 -5.62 -14.25 14.09
C LYS A 249 -6.23 -13.69 15.37
N THR A 250 -5.78 -12.53 15.85
CA THR A 250 -6.21 -11.96 17.12
C THR A 250 -7.28 -10.91 16.90
N LYS A 251 -8.42 -11.08 17.58
CA LYS A 251 -9.48 -10.09 17.65
C LYS A 251 -8.97 -8.86 18.42
N THR A 252 -9.10 -7.69 17.86
CA THR A 252 -8.45 -6.46 18.32
C THR A 252 -9.41 -5.28 18.17
N MET A 253 -9.31 -4.28 19.03
CA MET A 253 -10.01 -3.02 18.89
C MET A 253 -9.14 -2.02 18.14
N GLU A 254 -9.64 -1.47 17.05
CA GLU A 254 -9.03 -0.37 16.33
C GLU A 254 -9.80 0.92 16.61
N SER A 255 -9.09 1.97 17.02
CA SER A 255 -9.66 3.33 17.19
C SER A 255 -8.93 4.28 16.25
N ARG A 256 -9.70 5.03 15.44
CA ARG A 256 -9.17 6.02 14.48
C ARG A 256 -9.77 7.38 14.81
N GLY A 257 -8.89 8.38 14.88
CA GLY A 257 -9.25 9.76 15.16
C GLY A 257 -8.07 10.66 15.33
#